data_e4b4b35156184acbf9c9f44f6ccec2c1
#
_entry.id   e4b4b35156184acbf9c9f44f6ccec2c1
#
_cell.length_a   1.000
_cell.length_b   1.000
_cell.length_c   1.000
_cell.angle_alpha   90.00
_cell.angle_beta   90.00
_cell.angle_gamma   90.00
#
_symmetry.space_group_name_H-M   'P 1'
#
loop_
_entity.id
_entity.type
_entity.pdbx_description
1 polymer ?
#
loop_
_entity_poly.entity_id
_entity_poly.type
_entity_poly.pdbx_seq_one_letter_code
_entity_poly.pdbx_strand_id
1 'polypeptide(L)'
;METVKLIRGKIAKVSQAPGSDDVVVVAENTATGDKQSMVFDMVVLAAGMVPSTKASPFPLPLSYTPDGFVIQDLLPPGVYAVGTLKGPLDVTKSVQDGTGAALKSLIALGRRS
;
A
#
# COMPACT_ATOMS: atom_id res chain seq x y z
N MET A 1 -1.25 -27.03 19.92
CA MET A 1 -1.31 -26.37 18.62
C MET A 1 -2.48 -25.40 18.67
N GLU A 2 -2.23 -24.09 18.74
CA GLU A 2 -3.33 -23.12 18.73
C GLU A 2 -4.04 -23.15 17.38
N THR A 3 -5.35 -23.23 17.43
CA THR A 3 -6.18 -23.36 16.23
C THR A 3 -6.45 -21.96 15.67
N VAL A 4 -6.02 -21.68 14.45
CA VAL A 4 -6.35 -20.44 13.75
C VAL A 4 -7.85 -20.40 13.47
N LYS A 5 -8.52 -19.36 13.96
CA LYS A 5 -9.95 -19.12 13.69
C LYS A 5 -10.10 -18.08 12.59
N LEU A 6 -10.75 -18.45 11.48
CA LEU A 6 -11.10 -17.55 10.40
C LEU A 6 -12.51 -17.02 10.60
N ILE A 7 -12.65 -15.70 10.60
CA ILE A 7 -13.95 -15.00 10.70
C ILE A 7 -14.12 -14.14 9.46
N ARG A 8 -15.20 -14.36 8.71
CA ARG A 8 -15.57 -13.49 7.60
C ARG A 8 -16.28 -12.25 8.15
N GLY A 9 -15.71 -11.08 7.88
CA GLY A 9 -16.32 -9.85 8.37
C GLY A 9 -15.57 -8.62 7.93
N LYS A 10 -16.14 -7.47 8.29
CA LYS A 10 -15.53 -6.17 8.09
C LYS A 10 -15.23 -5.56 9.46
N ILE A 11 -13.99 -5.13 9.65
CA ILE A 11 -13.61 -4.41 10.87
C ILE A 11 -14.29 -3.03 10.85
N ALA A 12 -15.11 -2.78 11.87
CA ALA A 12 -15.82 -1.51 12.03
C ALA A 12 -15.06 -0.55 12.94
N LYS A 13 -14.37 -1.07 13.99
CA LYS A 13 -13.63 -0.26 14.95
C LYS A 13 -12.54 -1.08 15.61
N VAL A 14 -11.41 -0.41 15.88
CA VAL A 14 -10.34 -0.88 16.76
C VAL A 14 -10.12 0.19 17.82
N SER A 15 -10.10 -0.18 19.11
CA SER A 15 -9.91 0.75 20.22
C SER A 15 -9.22 0.04 21.39
N GLN A 16 -8.55 0.80 22.24
CA GLN A 16 -7.98 0.26 23.48
C GLN A 16 -9.09 -0.13 24.45
N ALA A 17 -8.89 -1.22 25.17
CA ALA A 17 -9.80 -1.62 26.25
C ALA A 17 -9.63 -0.68 27.46
N PRO A 18 -10.72 -0.28 28.13
CA PRO A 18 -10.63 0.57 29.31
C PRO A 18 -9.81 -0.08 30.43
N GLY A 19 -8.75 0.58 30.87
CA GLY A 19 -7.93 0.14 32.03
C GLY A 19 -6.98 -1.03 31.76
N SER A 20 -6.75 -1.40 30.49
CA SER A 20 -5.83 -2.46 30.07
C SER A 20 -5.10 -2.08 28.80
N ASP A 21 -3.99 -2.77 28.50
CA ASP A 21 -3.27 -2.63 27.23
C ASP A 21 -3.89 -3.46 26.10
N ASP A 22 -4.97 -4.19 26.39
CA ASP A 22 -5.68 -4.98 25.41
C ASP A 22 -6.39 -4.13 24.36
N VAL A 23 -6.67 -4.74 23.21
CA VAL A 23 -7.30 -4.09 22.06
C VAL A 23 -8.68 -4.69 21.80
N VAL A 24 -9.69 -3.84 21.78
CA VAL A 24 -11.07 -4.21 21.44
C VAL A 24 -11.27 -4.04 19.93
N VAL A 25 -11.64 -5.11 19.27
CA VAL A 25 -12.00 -5.12 17.84
C VAL A 25 -13.50 -5.36 17.70
N VAL A 26 -14.18 -4.42 17.06
CA VAL A 26 -15.58 -4.58 16.65
C VAL A 26 -15.61 -4.96 15.17
N ALA A 27 -16.12 -6.14 14.88
CA ALA A 27 -16.28 -6.65 13.53
C ALA A 27 -17.76 -6.91 13.22
N GLU A 28 -18.15 -6.65 11.98
CA GLU A 28 -19.48 -6.96 11.46
C GLU A 28 -19.37 -8.20 10.58
N ASN A 29 -20.14 -9.23 10.91
CA ASN A 29 -20.26 -10.41 10.06
C ASN A 29 -21.05 -10.03 8.80
N THR A 30 -20.38 -10.07 7.65
CA THR A 30 -21.00 -9.65 6.37
C THR A 30 -22.08 -10.59 5.86
N ALA A 31 -22.19 -11.79 6.44
CA ALA A 31 -23.25 -12.75 6.06
C ALA A 31 -24.54 -12.55 6.87
N THR A 32 -24.44 -12.15 8.15
CA THR A 32 -25.59 -12.01 9.05
C THR A 32 -25.90 -10.57 9.43
N GLY A 33 -24.95 -9.63 9.23
CA GLY A 33 -25.05 -8.24 9.69
C GLY A 33 -24.78 -8.06 11.18
N ASP A 34 -24.49 -9.12 11.92
CA ASP A 34 -24.26 -9.06 13.37
C ASP A 34 -22.91 -8.42 13.67
N LYS A 35 -22.89 -7.52 14.68
CA LYS A 35 -21.67 -6.94 15.20
C LYS A 35 -21.18 -7.75 16.40
N GLN A 36 -19.91 -8.16 16.35
CA GLN A 36 -19.23 -8.86 17.41
C GLN A 36 -18.08 -8.00 17.94
N SER A 37 -17.97 -7.95 19.26
CA SER A 37 -16.84 -7.29 19.94
C SER A 37 -15.95 -8.36 20.54
N MET A 38 -14.66 -8.31 20.25
CA MET A 38 -13.66 -9.27 20.70
C MET A 38 -12.48 -8.51 21.30
N VAL A 39 -11.88 -9.07 22.35
CA VAL A 39 -10.70 -8.50 23.00
C VAL A 39 -9.48 -9.32 22.62
N PHE A 40 -8.39 -8.66 22.30
CA PHE A 40 -7.12 -9.26 21.92
C PHE A 40 -5.98 -8.52 22.62
N ASP A 41 -4.91 -9.23 22.91
CA ASP A 41 -3.64 -8.69 23.37
C ASP A 41 -2.83 -7.99 22.27
N MET A 42 -3.09 -8.34 21.01
CA MET A 42 -2.45 -7.71 19.85
C MET A 42 -3.35 -7.72 18.61
N VAL A 43 -3.28 -6.65 17.83
CA VAL A 43 -3.91 -6.56 16.50
C VAL A 43 -2.85 -6.17 15.48
N VAL A 44 -2.68 -7.00 14.45
CA VAL A 44 -1.78 -6.73 13.32
C VAL A 44 -2.60 -6.12 12.18
N LEU A 45 -2.26 -4.89 11.79
CA LEU A 45 -2.92 -4.17 10.71
C LEU A 45 -2.24 -4.48 9.38
N ALA A 46 -2.97 -5.10 8.45
CA ALA A 46 -2.56 -5.24 7.05
C ALA A 46 -3.10 -4.05 6.25
N ALA A 47 -2.53 -2.87 6.49
CA ALA A 47 -2.94 -1.63 5.85
C ALA A 47 -2.33 -1.47 4.45
N GLY A 48 -2.96 -0.62 3.60
CA GLY A 48 -2.41 -0.24 2.32
C GLY A 48 -1.24 0.76 2.43
N MET A 49 -0.64 1.08 1.28
CA MET A 49 0.39 2.12 1.19
C MET A 49 -0.23 3.44 0.74
N VAL A 50 0.19 4.52 1.38
CA VAL A 50 -0.08 5.89 0.92
C VAL A 50 1.26 6.50 0.48
N PRO A 51 1.40 6.98 -0.76
CA PRO A 51 2.65 7.55 -1.22
C PRO A 51 2.91 8.90 -0.57
N SER A 52 4.17 9.19 -0.24
CA SER A 52 4.59 10.49 0.31
C SER A 52 4.33 11.65 -0.67
N THR A 53 4.28 11.37 -1.96
CA THR A 53 3.93 12.32 -3.03
C THR A 53 2.53 12.90 -2.93
N LYS A 54 1.63 12.27 -2.15
CA LYS A 54 0.31 12.83 -1.86
C LYS A 54 0.38 14.09 -0.98
N ALA A 55 1.31 14.10 -0.02
CA ALA A 55 1.53 15.25 0.88
C ALA A 55 2.57 16.22 0.34
N SER A 56 3.57 15.72 -0.41
CA SER A 56 4.68 16.50 -0.94
C SER A 56 4.97 16.06 -2.38
N PRO A 57 4.29 16.64 -3.38
CA PRO A 57 4.53 16.33 -4.78
C PRO A 57 5.97 16.62 -5.20
N PHE A 58 6.48 15.88 -6.18
CA PHE A 58 7.80 16.11 -6.75
C PHE A 58 7.87 17.50 -7.41
N PRO A 59 9.02 18.19 -7.38
CA PRO A 59 9.22 19.48 -8.02
C PRO A 59 9.36 19.38 -9.55
N LEU A 60 8.62 18.48 -10.16
CA LEU A 60 8.53 18.24 -11.60
C LEU A 60 7.06 18.18 -11.99
N PRO A 61 6.69 18.56 -13.22
CA PRO A 61 5.31 18.52 -13.70
C PRO A 61 4.90 17.06 -14.01
N LEU A 62 4.67 16.27 -12.95
CA LEU A 62 4.24 14.89 -13.04
C LEU A 62 2.73 14.77 -12.84
N SER A 63 2.13 13.79 -13.50
CA SER A 63 0.73 13.42 -13.29
C SER A 63 0.61 12.34 -12.23
N TYR A 64 -0.42 12.45 -11.38
CA TYR A 64 -0.65 11.55 -10.25
C TYR A 64 -2.02 10.91 -10.31
N THR A 65 -2.13 9.71 -9.77
CA THR A 65 -3.42 9.08 -9.51
C THR A 65 -4.16 9.80 -8.37
N PRO A 66 -5.47 9.57 -8.17
CA PRO A 66 -6.21 10.13 -7.03
C PRO A 66 -5.60 9.78 -5.67
N ASP A 67 -4.91 8.65 -5.57
CA ASP A 67 -4.20 8.21 -4.36
C ASP A 67 -2.83 8.86 -4.18
N GLY A 68 -2.30 9.54 -5.22
CA GLY A 68 -1.03 10.26 -5.19
C GLY A 68 0.16 9.48 -5.76
N PHE A 69 -0.03 8.34 -6.40
CA PHE A 69 1.02 7.62 -7.14
C PHE A 69 1.28 8.27 -8.50
N VAL A 70 2.51 8.21 -8.96
CA VAL A 70 2.89 8.76 -10.28
C VAL A 70 2.33 7.89 -11.40
N ILE A 71 1.73 8.53 -12.41
CA ILE A 71 1.21 7.84 -13.61
C ILE A 71 2.36 7.64 -14.60
N GLN A 72 2.81 6.39 -14.73
CA GLN A 72 3.97 5.99 -15.54
C GLN A 72 3.84 6.42 -17.01
N ASP A 73 2.67 6.25 -17.62
CA ASP A 73 2.46 6.48 -19.05
C ASP A 73 2.41 7.98 -19.43
N LEU A 74 2.34 8.85 -18.47
CA LEU A 74 2.33 10.31 -18.64
C LEU A 74 3.67 10.96 -18.27
N LEU A 75 4.73 10.18 -18.06
CA LEU A 75 6.05 10.70 -17.76
C LEU A 75 6.72 11.29 -19.01
N PRO A 76 7.49 12.39 -18.85
CA PRO A 76 8.27 12.93 -19.94
C PRO A 76 9.30 11.93 -20.50
N PRO A 77 9.67 12.03 -21.77
CA PRO A 77 10.71 11.17 -22.35
C PRO A 77 12.02 11.22 -21.55
N GLY A 78 12.56 10.04 -21.22
CA GLY A 78 13.78 9.89 -20.45
C GLY A 78 13.58 9.92 -18.93
N VAL A 79 12.35 10.09 -18.46
CA VAL A 79 11.99 10.00 -17.03
C VAL A 79 11.30 8.66 -16.77
N TYR A 80 11.74 7.97 -15.75
CA TYR A 80 11.19 6.65 -15.36
C TYR A 80 10.86 6.67 -13.86
N ALA A 81 9.61 6.37 -13.51
CA ALA A 81 9.21 6.11 -12.12
C ALA A 81 9.37 4.63 -11.82
N VAL A 82 9.83 4.29 -10.62
CA VAL A 82 10.10 2.91 -10.20
C VAL A 82 9.58 2.62 -8.80
N GLY A 83 9.31 1.35 -8.53
CA GLY A 83 8.96 0.86 -7.22
C GLY A 83 7.67 1.48 -6.66
N THR A 84 7.67 1.75 -5.38
CA THR A 84 6.50 2.27 -4.64
C THR A 84 6.05 3.68 -5.07
N LEU A 85 6.80 4.36 -5.93
CA LEU A 85 6.38 5.63 -6.52
C LEU A 85 5.20 5.47 -7.49
N LYS A 86 5.09 4.32 -8.17
CA LYS A 86 4.03 4.01 -9.14
C LYS A 86 2.80 3.35 -8.53
N GLY A 87 2.96 2.69 -7.40
CA GLY A 87 1.89 1.94 -6.76
C GLY A 87 2.36 1.14 -5.56
N PRO A 88 1.45 0.48 -4.85
CA PRO A 88 1.80 -0.39 -3.72
C PRO A 88 2.50 -1.66 -4.23
N LEU A 89 3.82 -1.69 -4.15
CA LEU A 89 4.65 -2.82 -4.56
C LEU A 89 5.45 -3.37 -3.38
N ASP A 90 5.66 -4.69 -3.38
CA ASP A 90 6.59 -5.36 -2.47
C ASP A 90 8.07 -5.09 -2.87
N VAL A 91 8.99 -5.50 -2.00
CA VAL A 91 10.44 -5.30 -2.21
C VAL A 91 10.92 -5.97 -3.49
N THR A 92 10.51 -7.21 -3.75
CA THR A 92 10.93 -7.98 -4.92
C THR A 92 10.51 -7.30 -6.21
N LYS A 93 9.25 -6.90 -6.31
CA LYS A 93 8.73 -6.17 -7.46
C LYS A 93 9.37 -4.80 -7.63
N SER A 94 9.65 -4.10 -6.53
CA SER A 94 10.35 -2.80 -6.59
C SER A 94 11.76 -2.93 -7.14
N VAL A 95 12.51 -3.98 -6.78
CA VAL A 95 13.85 -4.26 -7.31
C VAL A 95 13.78 -4.63 -8.80
N GLN A 96 12.86 -5.50 -9.18
CA GLN A 96 12.65 -5.88 -10.59
C GLN A 96 12.30 -4.66 -11.45
N ASP A 97 11.46 -3.80 -10.94
CA ASP A 97 11.05 -2.57 -11.62
C ASP A 97 12.21 -1.60 -11.81
N GLY A 98 13.06 -1.44 -10.78
CA GLY A 98 14.31 -0.67 -10.88
C GLY A 98 15.27 -1.21 -11.95
N THR A 99 15.44 -2.52 -12.01
CA THR A 99 16.27 -3.19 -13.04
C THR A 99 15.69 -2.95 -14.44
N GLY A 100 14.36 -3.06 -14.59
CA GLY A 100 13.69 -2.79 -15.86
C GLY A 100 13.83 -1.34 -16.33
N ALA A 101 13.76 -0.38 -15.41
CA ALA A 101 13.96 1.04 -15.72
C ALA A 101 15.41 1.35 -16.11
N ALA A 102 16.39 0.74 -15.44
CA ALA A 102 17.79 0.85 -15.81
C ALA A 102 18.04 0.36 -17.25
N LEU A 103 17.47 -0.80 -17.61
CA LEU A 103 17.57 -1.31 -18.98
C LEU A 103 16.93 -0.37 -19.99
N LYS A 104 15.73 0.16 -19.71
CA LYS A 104 15.07 1.16 -20.57
C LYS A 104 15.93 2.40 -20.77
N SER A 105 16.60 2.86 -19.73
CA SER A 105 17.50 4.02 -19.77
C SER A 105 18.71 3.75 -20.68
N LEU A 106 19.33 2.58 -20.56
CA LEU A 106 20.43 2.16 -21.43
C LEU A 106 20.02 2.09 -22.91
N ILE A 107 18.85 1.50 -23.20
CA ILE A 107 18.30 1.44 -24.57
C ILE A 107 18.04 2.85 -25.12
N ALA A 108 17.50 3.74 -24.30
CA ALA A 108 17.23 5.12 -24.73
C ALA A 108 18.52 5.90 -25.03
N LEU A 109 19.59 5.67 -24.27
CA LEU A 109 20.91 6.27 -24.50
C LEU A 109 21.57 5.70 -25.75
N GLY A 110 21.54 4.37 -25.96
CA GLY A 110 22.11 3.72 -27.12
C GLY A 110 21.46 4.08 -28.45
N ARG A 111 20.21 4.52 -28.45
CA ARG A 111 19.49 5.02 -29.66
C ARG A 111 19.87 6.46 -30.06
N ARG A 112 20.61 7.17 -29.21
CA ARG A 112 21.08 8.54 -29.49
C ARG A 112 22.48 8.59 -30.10
N SER A 113 23.13 7.44 -30.20
CA SER A 113 24.42 7.23 -30.90
C SER A 113 24.18 6.80 -32.32
#